data_29e1010779720c3d70d15a24614016ab
#
_entry.id   29e1010779720c3d70d15a24614016ab
#
_cell.length_a   1.000
_cell.length_b   1.000
_cell.length_c   1.000
_cell.angle_alpha   90.00
_cell.angle_beta   90.00
_cell.angle_gamma   90.00
#
_symmetry.space_group_name_H-M   'P 1'
#
loop_
_entity.id
_entity.type
_entity.pdbx_description
1 polymer ?
#
loop_
_entity_poly.entity_id
_entity_poly.type
_entity_poly.pdbx_seq_one_letter_code
_entity_poly.pdbx_strand_id
1 'polypeptide(L)'
;MTRAQVSTIALIALLTTLPAPALAGDVILSGTVTSAVGEKMGGVTVSAKAEDQTITTSVFTDEAGGYYFPPLTSGKYRVWAQALSYETAKSTIDLSAAKRQDFVLKPAKEFFPQLPGDVMLASLPGDTPDDFRMKTQVRKNCTGCHTASYPLQHKFDETGWNAVLELMKRLNVFGHYLGAEHKGTPNIDFHQKELATYLARARGPGESSMKATLPERPKGETARVVFKEYDFPKEPGNGPPQPSNDGSDWMLGTPSDLNGMVGVHDVQADLDGNLWIAYSLPSRDTTVAKIDAKTGAVKKFGVPDIEGFAAGSHGIVRDENGNLWFNTRSTVERSHGSLAKIDPKTEKISVYTPPKPMSGTAGTLDVDLKGNVWVTSPDGALRFDIAKETFTEFKSVSYKTPHGIGTVYGLAVDRTGNGWWAIMSQDLMDYSDISTGKTGELKMPPEQAVIDNLTPEQRKFYETFVAPDFNAPFAWAQGSRRLGADKDGDYVWVGNSFGGTLGRIDIRTKEIKLVPLPNPQAHQPYQVQVDSKHNVWTNLWSTDKVARYDPGNGQWTLFDLPNRGTEARYIAIAERDGKLEVILPYYRTRKVAVMTFRSEAELTALKAQAERQ
;
A
#
# COMPACT_ATOMS: atom_id res chain seq x y z
N MET A 1 47.20 -33.33 73.94
CA MET A 1 47.87 -33.27 72.64
C MET A 1 47.19 -34.28 71.70
N THR A 2 46.25 -33.87 70.95
CA THR A 2 45.59 -34.75 69.94
C THR A 2 45.43 -33.94 68.67
N ARG A 3 46.11 -34.38 67.60
CA ARG A 3 46.09 -33.80 66.25
C ARG A 3 44.75 -34.14 65.58
N ALA A 4 44.07 -33.15 65.12
CA ALA A 4 42.92 -33.30 64.20
C ALA A 4 43.41 -33.48 62.77
N GLN A 5 43.00 -34.54 62.10
CA GLN A 5 43.20 -34.77 60.65
C GLN A 5 42.07 -34.08 59.88
N VAL A 6 42.40 -33.20 58.96
CA VAL A 6 41.48 -32.58 58.05
C VAL A 6 41.50 -33.40 56.75
N SER A 7 40.39 -34.04 56.44
CA SER A 7 40.18 -34.74 55.17
C SER A 7 39.64 -33.76 54.11
N THR A 8 40.41 -33.52 53.08
CA THR A 8 40.03 -32.72 51.92
C THR A 8 39.26 -33.59 50.93
N ILE A 9 37.94 -33.36 50.78
CA ILE A 9 37.14 -33.99 49.72
C ILE A 9 37.26 -33.13 48.46
N ALA A 10 37.88 -33.65 47.41
CA ALA A 10 37.92 -33.01 46.10
C ALA A 10 36.60 -33.29 45.37
N LEU A 11 35.81 -32.27 45.16
CA LEU A 11 34.60 -32.31 44.34
C LEU A 11 34.99 -32.14 42.85
N ILE A 12 34.95 -33.20 42.08
CA ILE A 12 35.14 -33.17 40.62
C ILE A 12 33.82 -32.73 40.01
N ALA A 13 33.73 -31.45 39.62
CA ALA A 13 32.61 -30.94 38.83
C ALA A 13 32.75 -31.43 37.37
N LEU A 14 31.88 -32.36 36.95
CA LEU A 14 31.70 -32.74 35.58
C LEU A 14 31.01 -31.60 34.85
N LEU A 15 31.76 -30.74 34.13
CA LEU A 15 31.23 -29.77 33.20
C LEU A 15 30.73 -30.53 31.95
N THR A 16 29.41 -30.80 31.91
CA THR A 16 28.75 -31.18 30.65
C THR A 16 28.67 -29.95 29.77
N THR A 17 29.55 -29.79 28.80
CA THR A 17 29.42 -28.81 27.73
C THR A 17 28.20 -29.20 26.88
N LEU A 18 27.07 -28.55 27.11
CA LEU A 18 25.99 -28.54 26.13
C LEU A 18 26.53 -27.93 24.84
N PRO A 19 26.36 -28.57 23.67
CA PRO A 19 26.75 -27.95 22.42
C PRO A 19 25.97 -26.66 22.27
N ALA A 20 26.68 -25.55 22.13
CA ALA A 20 26.07 -24.28 21.73
C ALA A 20 25.31 -24.53 20.43
N PRO A 21 24.07 -24.02 20.27
CA PRO A 21 23.39 -24.14 19.00
C PRO A 21 24.31 -23.50 17.94
N ALA A 22 24.67 -24.27 16.93
CA ALA A 22 25.39 -23.77 15.78
C ALA A 22 24.58 -22.59 15.23
N LEU A 23 25.17 -21.40 15.16
CA LEU A 23 24.58 -20.27 14.46
C LEU A 23 24.32 -20.79 13.04
N ALA A 24 23.04 -20.82 12.65
CA ALA A 24 22.62 -21.21 11.33
C ALA A 24 23.37 -20.31 10.32
N GLY A 25 24.28 -20.89 9.55
CA GLY A 25 25.03 -20.16 8.53
C GLY A 25 24.08 -19.71 7.41
N ASP A 26 24.32 -18.53 6.86
CA ASP A 26 23.60 -18.04 5.68
C ASP A 26 23.94 -18.93 4.48
N VAL A 27 22.91 -19.43 3.80
CA VAL A 27 23.03 -20.35 2.66
C VAL A 27 22.38 -19.78 1.41
N ILE A 28 22.88 -20.15 0.23
CA ILE A 28 22.35 -19.67 -1.05
C ILE A 28 21.35 -20.68 -1.62
N LEU A 29 20.19 -20.15 -1.99
CA LEU A 29 19.20 -20.83 -2.81
C LEU A 29 19.22 -20.22 -4.22
N SER A 30 19.39 -21.08 -5.22
CA SER A 30 19.36 -20.69 -6.63
C SER A 30 18.65 -21.75 -7.48
N GLY A 31 18.47 -21.46 -8.76
CA GLY A 31 17.90 -22.42 -9.71
C GLY A 31 17.54 -21.78 -11.03
N THR A 32 16.82 -22.53 -11.85
CA THR A 32 16.29 -22.06 -13.13
C THR A 32 14.79 -22.33 -13.22
N VAL A 33 14.10 -21.49 -13.99
CA VAL A 33 12.70 -21.70 -14.35
C VAL A 33 12.60 -21.88 -15.86
N THR A 34 11.92 -22.94 -16.27
CA THR A 34 11.62 -23.22 -17.68
C THR A 34 10.12 -23.44 -17.89
N SER A 35 9.66 -23.26 -19.10
CA SER A 35 8.32 -23.70 -19.51
C SER A 35 8.27 -25.23 -19.68
N ALA A 36 7.07 -25.79 -19.79
CA ALA A 36 6.88 -27.22 -20.06
C ALA A 36 7.48 -27.70 -21.40
N VAL A 37 7.78 -26.77 -22.31
CA VAL A 37 8.46 -27.07 -23.60
C VAL A 37 9.97 -26.80 -23.53
N GLY A 38 10.51 -26.52 -22.34
CA GLY A 38 11.95 -26.35 -22.12
C GLY A 38 12.50 -24.95 -22.37
N GLU A 39 11.64 -23.95 -22.67
CA GLU A 39 12.06 -22.57 -22.86
C GLU A 39 12.42 -21.90 -21.54
N LYS A 40 13.54 -21.18 -21.50
CA LYS A 40 13.96 -20.39 -20.34
C LYS A 40 13.00 -19.24 -20.09
N MET A 41 12.59 -19.04 -18.84
CA MET A 41 11.58 -18.05 -18.49
C MET A 41 12.17 -16.93 -17.63
N GLY A 42 12.43 -15.76 -18.24
CA GLY A 42 12.82 -14.53 -17.52
C GLY A 42 11.62 -13.85 -16.86
N GLY A 43 11.87 -13.09 -15.77
CA GLY A 43 10.87 -12.31 -15.05
C GLY A 43 9.82 -13.12 -14.30
N VAL A 44 10.09 -14.39 -14.01
CA VAL A 44 9.25 -15.25 -13.16
C VAL A 44 9.48 -14.91 -11.71
N THR A 45 8.42 -14.73 -10.94
CA THR A 45 8.51 -14.55 -9.48
C THR A 45 8.84 -15.87 -8.82
N VAL A 46 9.93 -15.91 -8.03
CA VAL A 46 10.29 -17.05 -7.19
C VAL A 46 10.33 -16.58 -5.75
N SER A 47 9.57 -17.27 -4.89
CA SER A 47 9.42 -16.92 -3.48
C SER A 47 9.85 -18.07 -2.58
N ALA A 48 10.45 -17.73 -1.44
CA ALA A 48 10.90 -18.69 -0.43
C ALA A 48 10.46 -18.22 0.96
N LYS A 49 9.86 -19.12 1.75
CA LYS A 49 9.43 -18.88 3.12
C LYS A 49 9.80 -20.07 3.99
N ALA A 50 10.54 -19.82 5.07
CA ALA A 50 10.80 -20.86 6.06
C ALA A 50 9.49 -21.27 6.76
N GLU A 51 9.33 -22.54 7.08
CA GLU A 51 8.08 -23.09 7.64
C GLU A 51 7.73 -22.47 9.01
N ASP A 52 8.73 -22.08 9.78
CA ASP A 52 8.61 -21.53 11.13
C ASP A 52 8.73 -19.99 11.18
N GLN A 53 8.78 -19.31 10.02
CA GLN A 53 9.01 -17.88 9.92
C GLN A 53 7.79 -17.13 9.33
N THR A 54 7.71 -15.85 9.66
CA THR A 54 6.71 -14.92 9.09
C THR A 54 7.24 -14.14 7.90
N ILE A 55 8.51 -14.38 7.50
CA ILE A 55 9.18 -13.62 6.44
C ILE A 55 9.18 -14.45 5.15
N THR A 56 8.67 -13.87 4.08
CA THR A 56 8.80 -14.39 2.71
C THR A 56 9.83 -13.55 1.96
N THR A 57 10.81 -14.18 1.33
CA THR A 57 11.71 -13.49 0.39
C THR A 57 11.32 -13.84 -1.04
N SER A 58 11.23 -12.84 -1.92
CA SER A 58 10.89 -13.03 -3.33
C SER A 58 11.91 -12.36 -4.24
N VAL A 59 12.25 -13.03 -5.33
CA VAL A 59 13.16 -12.57 -6.39
C VAL A 59 12.54 -12.86 -7.76
N PHE A 60 13.06 -12.24 -8.80
CA PHE A 60 12.67 -12.55 -10.18
C PHE A 60 13.81 -13.30 -10.90
N THR A 61 13.43 -14.15 -11.85
CA THR A 61 14.40 -14.77 -12.77
C THR A 61 14.98 -13.72 -13.71
N ASP A 62 16.26 -13.89 -14.05
CA ASP A 62 16.90 -13.13 -15.12
C ASP A 62 16.44 -13.61 -16.52
N GLU A 63 16.91 -12.96 -17.58
CA GLU A 63 16.53 -13.28 -18.97
C GLU A 63 16.87 -14.72 -19.38
N ALA A 64 17.88 -15.33 -18.72
CA ALA A 64 18.25 -16.73 -18.90
C ALA A 64 17.42 -17.71 -18.08
N GLY A 65 16.41 -17.24 -17.33
CA GLY A 65 15.56 -18.01 -16.45
C GLY A 65 16.23 -18.38 -15.11
N GLY A 66 17.41 -17.86 -14.82
CA GLY A 66 18.11 -18.08 -13.55
C GLY A 66 17.61 -17.21 -12.42
N TYR A 67 17.52 -17.73 -11.21
CA TYR A 67 17.18 -16.96 -10.03
C TYR A 67 18.18 -17.22 -8.90
N TYR A 68 18.42 -16.20 -8.09
CA TYR A 68 19.41 -16.19 -7.03
C TYR A 68 18.86 -15.42 -5.85
N PHE A 69 18.66 -16.10 -4.73
CA PHE A 69 18.27 -15.43 -3.49
C PHE A 69 19.46 -14.74 -2.83
N PRO A 70 19.26 -13.63 -2.10
CA PRO A 70 20.23 -13.22 -1.11
C PRO A 70 20.42 -14.34 -0.07
N PRO A 71 21.48 -14.33 0.73
CA PRO A 71 21.70 -15.34 1.76
C PRO A 71 20.47 -15.53 2.65
N LEU A 72 20.04 -16.78 2.80
CA LEU A 72 18.90 -17.20 3.61
C LEU A 72 19.40 -17.99 4.84
N THR A 73 18.69 -17.94 5.94
CA THR A 73 18.97 -18.77 7.12
C THR A 73 18.72 -20.26 6.80
N SER A 74 19.51 -21.17 7.37
CA SER A 74 19.26 -22.60 7.20
C SER A 74 17.91 -23.01 7.82
N GLY A 75 17.22 -23.98 7.18
CA GLY A 75 15.91 -24.45 7.65
C GLY A 75 15.09 -25.15 6.56
N LYS A 76 13.87 -25.54 6.91
CA LYS A 76 12.89 -26.05 5.94
C LYS A 76 12.15 -24.90 5.29
N TYR A 77 12.10 -24.90 3.96
CA TYR A 77 11.49 -23.85 3.16
C TYR A 77 10.41 -24.40 2.23
N ARG A 78 9.30 -23.70 2.18
CA ARG A 78 8.38 -23.72 1.04
C ARG A 78 8.92 -22.75 -0.02
N VAL A 79 9.16 -23.25 -1.24
CA VAL A 79 9.61 -22.45 -2.39
C VAL A 79 8.60 -22.60 -3.51
N TRP A 80 8.26 -21.50 -4.17
CA TRP A 80 7.33 -21.55 -5.31
C TRP A 80 7.72 -20.57 -6.40
N ALA A 81 7.43 -20.95 -7.66
CA ALA A 81 7.64 -20.15 -8.84
C ALA A 81 6.31 -19.90 -9.54
N GLN A 82 6.06 -18.67 -10.00
CA GLN A 82 4.80 -18.28 -10.62
C GLN A 82 4.96 -17.18 -11.66
N ALA A 83 4.16 -17.28 -12.72
CA ALA A 83 4.03 -16.28 -13.78
C ALA A 83 2.58 -16.24 -14.26
N LEU A 84 2.14 -15.10 -14.82
CA LEU A 84 0.81 -14.97 -15.41
C LEU A 84 0.62 -16.01 -16.52
N SER A 85 -0.55 -16.62 -16.59
CA SER A 85 -0.94 -17.71 -17.50
C SER A 85 -0.27 -19.07 -17.25
N TYR A 86 0.43 -19.23 -16.12
CA TYR A 86 1.03 -20.50 -15.72
C TYR A 86 0.52 -20.95 -14.36
N GLU A 87 0.50 -22.27 -14.14
CA GLU A 87 0.24 -22.86 -12.82
C GLU A 87 1.40 -22.56 -11.88
N THR A 88 1.10 -22.28 -10.60
CA THR A 88 2.14 -22.12 -9.57
C THR A 88 2.86 -23.44 -9.31
N ALA A 89 4.17 -23.50 -9.57
CA ALA A 89 5.00 -24.65 -9.22
C ALA A 89 5.51 -24.49 -7.78
N LYS A 90 5.38 -25.54 -6.96
CA LYS A 90 5.72 -25.52 -5.52
C LYS A 90 6.67 -26.66 -5.17
N SER A 91 7.56 -26.39 -4.21
CA SER A 91 8.48 -27.40 -3.64
C SER A 91 8.70 -27.12 -2.16
N THR A 92 8.90 -28.17 -1.37
CA THR A 92 9.42 -28.06 0.00
C THR A 92 10.85 -28.58 0.00
N ILE A 93 11.77 -27.80 0.53
CA ILE A 93 13.19 -28.11 0.54
C ILE A 93 13.77 -27.99 1.95
N ASP A 94 14.80 -28.79 2.24
CA ASP A 94 15.71 -28.54 3.36
C ASP A 94 16.90 -27.73 2.84
N LEU A 95 17.08 -26.54 3.41
CA LEU A 95 18.13 -25.58 3.08
C LEU A 95 19.19 -25.58 4.20
N SER A 96 19.83 -26.74 4.46
CA SER A 96 20.92 -26.90 5.42
C SER A 96 22.29 -26.53 4.82
N ALA A 97 22.39 -26.52 3.50
CA ALA A 97 23.53 -26.07 2.70
C ALA A 97 23.03 -25.39 1.44
N ALA A 98 23.93 -24.77 0.69
CA ALA A 98 23.60 -24.19 -0.60
C ALA A 98 22.87 -25.20 -1.50
N LYS A 99 21.79 -24.75 -2.12
CA LYS A 99 20.89 -25.65 -2.85
C LYS A 99 20.43 -25.04 -4.16
N ARG A 100 20.38 -25.92 -5.16
CA ARG A 100 19.74 -25.63 -6.44
C ARG A 100 18.36 -26.28 -6.48
N GLN A 101 17.32 -25.48 -6.81
CA GLN A 101 15.94 -25.93 -7.02
C GLN A 101 15.43 -25.41 -8.35
N ASP A 102 15.27 -26.27 -9.34
CA ASP A 102 14.74 -25.90 -10.64
C ASP A 102 13.21 -26.06 -10.67
N PHE A 103 12.52 -25.23 -11.48
CA PHE A 103 11.08 -25.30 -11.67
C PHE A 103 10.73 -25.39 -13.16
N VAL A 104 9.67 -26.16 -13.45
CA VAL A 104 9.02 -26.22 -14.76
C VAL A 104 7.61 -25.70 -14.60
N LEU A 105 7.27 -24.61 -15.29
CA LEU A 105 5.93 -24.04 -15.26
C LEU A 105 5.07 -24.61 -16.39
N LYS A 106 3.85 -25.02 -16.04
CA LYS A 106 2.84 -25.52 -16.99
C LYS A 106 1.82 -24.40 -17.28
N PRO A 107 1.35 -24.26 -18.53
CA PRO A 107 0.28 -23.33 -18.84
C PRO A 107 -0.97 -23.60 -17.97
N ALA A 108 -1.55 -22.56 -17.40
CA ALA A 108 -2.79 -22.65 -16.66
C ALA A 108 -3.99 -22.74 -17.63
N LYS A 109 -4.93 -23.64 -17.38
CA LYS A 109 -6.18 -23.73 -18.17
C LYS A 109 -7.07 -22.50 -17.98
N GLU A 110 -7.15 -22.01 -16.75
CA GLU A 110 -7.85 -20.80 -16.37
C GLU A 110 -6.87 -19.90 -15.60
N PHE A 111 -6.53 -18.77 -16.19
CA PHE A 111 -5.57 -17.83 -15.58
C PHE A 111 -6.20 -16.48 -15.24
N PHE A 112 -7.45 -16.26 -15.62
CA PHE A 112 -8.11 -14.98 -15.43
C PHE A 112 -8.08 -14.49 -13.96
N PRO A 113 -8.27 -15.36 -12.96
CA PRO A 113 -8.15 -14.94 -11.56
C PRO A 113 -6.76 -14.45 -11.16
N GLN A 114 -5.70 -14.82 -11.89
CA GLN A 114 -4.33 -14.37 -11.64
C GLN A 114 -4.08 -12.91 -12.04
N LEU A 115 -4.97 -12.34 -12.86
CA LEU A 115 -4.75 -11.01 -13.44
C LEU A 115 -4.82 -9.93 -12.36
N PRO A 116 -3.83 -9.02 -12.30
CA PRO A 116 -3.87 -7.88 -11.41
C PRO A 116 -4.92 -6.85 -11.86
N GLY A 117 -5.26 -5.95 -10.95
CA GLY A 117 -6.37 -5.01 -11.14
C GLY A 117 -6.22 -4.09 -12.35
N ASP A 118 -5.00 -3.68 -12.70
CA ASP A 118 -4.73 -2.85 -13.89
C ASP A 118 -5.03 -3.59 -15.19
N VAL A 119 -4.61 -4.85 -15.29
CA VAL A 119 -4.88 -5.68 -16.47
C VAL A 119 -6.38 -5.91 -16.62
N MET A 120 -7.08 -6.22 -15.52
CA MET A 120 -8.53 -6.40 -15.57
C MET A 120 -9.27 -5.12 -15.93
N LEU A 121 -8.90 -4.00 -15.33
CA LEU A 121 -9.51 -2.69 -15.64
C LEU A 121 -9.23 -2.24 -17.08
N ALA A 122 -7.98 -2.43 -17.55
CA ALA A 122 -7.60 -2.14 -18.93
C ALA A 122 -8.39 -2.99 -19.94
N SER A 123 -8.66 -4.26 -19.59
CA SER A 123 -9.35 -5.23 -20.44
C SER A 123 -10.84 -4.98 -20.62
N LEU A 124 -11.45 -4.15 -19.77
CA LEU A 124 -12.86 -3.78 -19.91
C LEU A 124 -13.10 -3.07 -21.24
N PRO A 125 -14.23 -3.32 -21.93
CA PRO A 125 -14.59 -2.61 -23.15
C PRO A 125 -14.59 -1.09 -22.95
N GLY A 126 -14.07 -0.34 -23.91
CA GLY A 126 -13.96 1.12 -23.82
C GLY A 126 -13.95 1.82 -25.19
N ASP A 127 -14.17 1.08 -26.28
CA ASP A 127 -13.99 1.56 -27.66
C ASP A 127 -15.15 2.43 -28.15
N THR A 128 -16.34 2.30 -27.56
CA THR A 128 -17.49 3.16 -27.88
C THR A 128 -17.67 4.23 -26.80
N PRO A 129 -18.34 5.36 -27.10
CA PRO A 129 -18.64 6.38 -26.08
C PRO A 129 -19.42 5.82 -24.88
N ASP A 130 -20.36 4.90 -25.09
CA ASP A 130 -21.10 4.25 -24.01
C ASP A 130 -20.19 3.36 -23.15
N ASP A 131 -19.36 2.55 -23.78
CA ASP A 131 -18.39 1.71 -23.09
C ASP A 131 -17.35 2.54 -22.33
N PHE A 132 -16.86 3.61 -22.92
CA PHE A 132 -15.95 4.55 -22.25
C PHE A 132 -16.59 5.13 -20.96
N ARG A 133 -17.86 5.55 -21.05
CA ARG A 133 -18.60 6.07 -19.88
C ARG A 133 -18.75 4.99 -18.79
N MET A 134 -19.14 3.77 -19.15
CA MET A 134 -19.33 2.69 -18.18
C MET A 134 -18.00 2.22 -17.57
N LYS A 135 -16.95 2.10 -18.37
CA LYS A 135 -15.58 1.82 -17.89
C LYS A 135 -15.11 2.90 -16.90
N THR A 136 -15.41 4.17 -17.20
CA THR A 136 -15.12 5.30 -16.32
C THR A 136 -15.88 5.18 -14.99
N GLN A 137 -17.17 4.81 -15.03
CA GLN A 137 -17.94 4.58 -13.79
C GLN A 137 -17.35 3.44 -12.96
N VAL A 138 -16.95 2.31 -13.57
CA VAL A 138 -16.26 1.22 -12.88
C VAL A 138 -14.96 1.73 -12.25
N ARG A 139 -14.11 2.44 -13.00
CA ARG A 139 -12.86 2.99 -12.51
C ARG A 139 -13.03 3.95 -11.35
N LYS A 140 -14.05 4.81 -11.38
CA LYS A 140 -14.28 5.87 -10.38
C LYS A 140 -15.04 5.39 -9.13
N ASN A 141 -16.03 4.51 -9.32
CA ASN A 141 -16.93 4.12 -8.23
C ASN A 141 -16.61 2.74 -7.65
N CYS A 142 -16.10 1.79 -8.46
CA CYS A 142 -15.87 0.42 -7.99
C CYS A 142 -14.46 0.19 -7.45
N THR A 143 -13.48 1.07 -7.75
CA THR A 143 -12.10 0.94 -7.29
C THR A 143 -11.75 1.91 -6.15
N GLY A 144 -12.72 2.55 -5.54
CA GLY A 144 -12.51 3.43 -4.37
C GLY A 144 -12.22 2.65 -3.09
N CYS A 145 -12.77 1.45 -2.95
CA CYS A 145 -12.71 0.60 -1.75
C CYS A 145 -11.82 -0.62 -1.89
N HIS A 146 -11.72 -1.20 -3.10
CA HIS A 146 -10.93 -2.40 -3.39
C HIS A 146 -10.41 -2.38 -4.83
N THR A 147 -9.45 -3.26 -5.14
CA THR A 147 -8.91 -3.43 -6.50
C THR A 147 -9.98 -3.95 -7.47
N ALA A 148 -9.86 -3.60 -8.75
CA ALA A 148 -10.77 -4.07 -9.81
C ALA A 148 -10.74 -5.60 -9.98
N SER A 149 -9.62 -6.25 -9.68
CA SER A 149 -9.51 -7.72 -9.77
C SER A 149 -10.43 -8.45 -8.79
N TYR A 150 -10.78 -7.82 -7.66
CA TYR A 150 -11.66 -8.43 -6.67
C TYR A 150 -13.06 -8.78 -7.24
N PRO A 151 -13.86 -7.85 -7.79
CA PRO A 151 -15.13 -8.21 -8.42
C PRO A 151 -14.95 -8.89 -9.78
N LEU A 152 -13.99 -8.45 -10.61
CA LEU A 152 -13.89 -8.92 -12.00
C LEU A 152 -13.33 -10.34 -12.16
N GLN A 153 -12.76 -10.95 -11.11
CA GLN A 153 -12.43 -12.39 -11.15
C GLN A 153 -13.66 -13.30 -11.17
N HIS A 154 -14.82 -12.78 -10.76
CA HIS A 154 -16.09 -13.51 -10.74
C HIS A 154 -16.88 -13.33 -12.03
N LYS A 155 -17.87 -14.19 -12.26
CA LYS A 155 -18.77 -14.15 -13.41
C LYS A 155 -20.22 -14.15 -12.92
N PHE A 156 -20.97 -13.12 -13.30
CA PHE A 156 -22.39 -13.02 -12.98
C PHE A 156 -23.16 -12.58 -14.23
N ASP A 157 -24.39 -13.06 -14.37
CA ASP A 157 -25.35 -12.50 -15.33
C ASP A 157 -25.80 -11.09 -14.89
N GLU A 158 -26.67 -10.46 -15.67
CA GLU A 158 -27.13 -9.10 -15.36
C GLU A 158 -27.86 -9.03 -14.01
N THR A 159 -28.64 -10.05 -13.66
CA THR A 159 -29.33 -10.13 -12.37
C THR A 159 -28.32 -10.23 -11.23
N GLY A 160 -27.30 -11.06 -11.36
CA GLY A 160 -26.23 -11.22 -10.37
C GLY A 160 -25.40 -9.95 -10.21
N TRP A 161 -25.00 -9.31 -11.31
CA TRP A 161 -24.30 -8.01 -11.22
C TRP A 161 -25.14 -6.92 -10.59
N ASN A 162 -26.46 -6.87 -10.89
CA ASN A 162 -27.37 -5.94 -10.23
C ASN A 162 -27.44 -6.20 -8.71
N ALA A 163 -27.47 -7.46 -8.27
CA ALA A 163 -27.43 -7.80 -6.85
C ALA A 163 -26.08 -7.38 -6.18
N VAL A 164 -24.95 -7.52 -6.88
CA VAL A 164 -23.65 -7.04 -6.41
C VAL A 164 -23.67 -5.52 -6.25
N LEU A 165 -24.19 -4.78 -7.23
CA LEU A 165 -24.30 -3.32 -7.15
C LEU A 165 -25.20 -2.88 -5.98
N GLU A 166 -26.34 -3.57 -5.77
CA GLU A 166 -27.21 -3.32 -4.61
C GLU A 166 -26.50 -3.55 -3.27
N LEU A 167 -25.66 -4.58 -3.17
CA LEU A 167 -24.87 -4.81 -1.97
C LEU A 167 -23.82 -3.70 -1.77
N MET A 168 -23.09 -3.33 -2.82
CA MET A 168 -22.03 -2.30 -2.75
C MET A 168 -22.58 -0.95 -2.30
N LYS A 169 -23.79 -0.59 -2.68
CA LYS A 169 -24.45 0.64 -2.20
C LYS A 169 -24.65 0.68 -0.68
N ARG A 170 -24.64 -0.48 -0.03
CA ARG A 170 -24.90 -0.62 1.42
C ARG A 170 -23.65 -0.96 2.23
N LEU A 171 -22.48 -0.90 1.61
CA LEU A 171 -21.20 -1.11 2.29
C LEU A 171 -20.45 0.21 2.43
N ASN A 172 -19.83 0.43 3.59
CA ASN A 172 -18.84 1.50 3.70
C ASN A 172 -17.49 1.08 3.10
N VAL A 173 -16.55 2.01 3.04
CA VAL A 173 -15.18 1.78 2.53
C VAL A 173 -14.42 0.64 3.22
N PHE A 174 -14.85 0.25 4.41
CA PHE A 174 -14.27 -0.86 5.19
C PHE A 174 -15.01 -2.19 4.98
N GLY A 175 -16.02 -2.23 4.13
CA GLY A 175 -16.83 -3.43 3.88
C GLY A 175 -17.90 -3.73 4.94
N HIS A 176 -18.18 -2.77 5.85
CA HIS A 176 -19.25 -2.95 6.82
C HIS A 176 -20.61 -2.67 6.17
N TYR A 177 -21.56 -3.54 6.45
CA TYR A 177 -22.95 -3.37 6.03
C TYR A 177 -23.63 -2.28 6.87
N LEU A 178 -24.13 -1.26 6.18
CA LEU A 178 -24.73 -0.06 6.78
C LEU A 178 -26.23 -0.17 7.04
N GLY A 179 -26.82 -1.29 6.67
CA GLY A 179 -28.26 -1.55 6.81
C GLY A 179 -29.04 -1.44 5.50
N ALA A 180 -30.22 -2.07 5.44
CA ALA A 180 -31.07 -2.07 4.26
C ALA A 180 -31.58 -0.67 3.89
N GLU A 181 -31.77 0.20 4.87
CA GLU A 181 -32.27 1.56 4.71
C GLU A 181 -31.18 2.57 4.27
N HIS A 182 -29.92 2.14 4.21
CA HIS A 182 -28.85 3.02 3.76
C HIS A 182 -29.03 3.36 2.28
N LYS A 183 -29.12 4.64 2.00
CA LYS A 183 -29.18 5.15 0.63
C LYS A 183 -27.80 5.05 0.01
N GLY A 184 -27.72 4.41 -1.15
CA GLY A 184 -26.49 4.25 -1.89
C GLY A 184 -25.90 5.55 -2.41
N THR A 185 -24.78 5.42 -3.11
CA THR A 185 -24.16 6.57 -3.78
C THR A 185 -25.03 6.98 -4.98
N PRO A 186 -25.36 8.28 -5.13
CA PRO A 186 -26.19 8.74 -6.24
C PRO A 186 -25.67 8.34 -7.63
N ASN A 187 -24.36 8.26 -7.80
CA ASN A 187 -23.73 7.82 -9.04
C ASN A 187 -24.10 6.37 -9.40
N ILE A 188 -24.02 5.47 -8.45
CA ILE A 188 -24.37 4.06 -8.70
C ILE A 188 -25.87 3.94 -8.95
N ASP A 189 -26.71 4.64 -8.19
CA ASP A 189 -28.15 4.63 -8.42
C ASP A 189 -28.51 5.10 -9.83
N PHE A 190 -27.90 6.19 -10.29
CA PHE A 190 -28.16 6.76 -11.62
C PHE A 190 -27.73 5.82 -12.75
N HIS A 191 -26.57 5.13 -12.60
CA HIS A 191 -25.99 4.29 -13.65
C HIS A 191 -26.24 2.79 -13.47
N GLN A 192 -26.97 2.35 -12.45
CA GLN A 192 -27.03 0.95 -12.02
C GLN A 192 -27.43 -0.01 -13.14
N LYS A 193 -28.49 0.30 -13.88
CA LYS A 193 -28.97 -0.56 -14.98
C LYS A 193 -27.92 -0.72 -16.08
N GLU A 194 -27.32 0.40 -16.52
CA GLU A 194 -26.31 0.40 -17.57
C GLU A 194 -25.05 -0.32 -17.11
N LEU A 195 -24.64 -0.14 -15.85
CA LEU A 195 -23.50 -0.83 -15.25
C LEU A 195 -23.73 -2.34 -15.16
N ALA A 196 -24.91 -2.80 -14.74
CA ALA A 196 -25.23 -4.23 -14.65
C ALA A 196 -25.17 -4.89 -16.04
N THR A 197 -25.79 -4.28 -17.06
CA THR A 197 -25.72 -4.74 -18.46
C THR A 197 -24.29 -4.76 -18.99
N TYR A 198 -23.53 -3.69 -18.74
CA TYR A 198 -22.13 -3.58 -19.16
C TYR A 198 -21.25 -4.66 -18.51
N LEU A 199 -21.35 -4.84 -17.19
CA LEU A 199 -20.61 -5.85 -16.46
C LEU A 199 -20.99 -7.28 -16.83
N ALA A 200 -22.28 -7.55 -17.11
CA ALA A 200 -22.73 -8.85 -17.58
C ALA A 200 -22.16 -9.20 -18.97
N ARG A 201 -22.02 -8.22 -19.87
CA ARG A 201 -21.34 -8.40 -21.14
C ARG A 201 -19.84 -8.63 -20.98
N ALA A 202 -19.20 -7.91 -20.04
CA ALA A 202 -17.77 -8.01 -19.79
C ALA A 202 -17.42 -9.30 -19.02
N ARG A 203 -18.19 -9.65 -17.99
CA ARG A 203 -17.92 -10.75 -17.05
C ARG A 203 -19.19 -11.57 -16.74
N GLY A 204 -19.93 -11.91 -17.77
CA GLY A 204 -21.04 -12.87 -17.70
C GLY A 204 -20.60 -14.33 -17.71
N PRO A 205 -21.55 -15.28 -17.52
CA PRO A 205 -21.27 -16.72 -17.61
C PRO A 205 -20.85 -17.18 -19.01
N GLY A 206 -21.27 -16.45 -20.05
CA GLY A 206 -20.95 -16.73 -21.45
C GLY A 206 -19.57 -16.24 -21.89
N GLU A 207 -19.43 -15.99 -23.17
CA GLU A 207 -18.21 -15.41 -23.76
C GLU A 207 -17.99 -13.98 -23.23
N SER A 208 -16.78 -13.71 -22.75
CA SER A 208 -16.40 -12.41 -22.22
C SER A 208 -16.01 -11.45 -23.33
N SER A 209 -16.51 -10.21 -23.27
CA SER A 209 -16.04 -9.14 -24.15
C SER A 209 -14.73 -8.48 -23.70
N MET A 210 -14.19 -8.87 -22.55
CA MET A 210 -12.88 -8.39 -22.08
C MET A 210 -11.75 -8.97 -22.92
N LYS A 211 -10.81 -8.09 -23.30
CA LYS A 211 -9.61 -8.49 -24.07
C LYS A 211 -8.38 -8.26 -23.20
N ALA A 212 -7.96 -9.31 -22.47
CA ALA A 212 -6.80 -9.23 -21.62
C ALA A 212 -5.51 -9.29 -22.46
N THR A 213 -4.71 -8.23 -22.39
CA THR A 213 -3.33 -8.22 -22.88
C THR A 213 -2.42 -8.42 -21.68
N LEU A 214 -1.64 -9.52 -21.69
CA LEU A 214 -0.71 -9.80 -20.60
C LEU A 214 0.45 -8.79 -20.64
N PRO A 215 0.85 -8.22 -19.51
CA PRO A 215 1.99 -7.33 -19.43
C PRO A 215 3.29 -8.09 -19.68
N GLU A 216 4.32 -7.38 -20.12
CA GLU A 216 5.67 -7.92 -20.13
C GLU A 216 6.11 -8.28 -18.70
N ARG A 217 6.81 -9.40 -18.57
CA ARG A 217 7.41 -9.81 -17.32
C ARG A 217 8.58 -8.90 -16.94
N PRO A 218 8.89 -8.73 -15.63
CA PRO A 218 10.03 -7.94 -15.18
C PRO A 218 11.33 -8.30 -15.89
N LYS A 219 12.10 -7.28 -16.31
CA LYS A 219 13.40 -7.43 -16.98
C LYS A 219 14.36 -6.31 -16.55
N GLY A 220 15.66 -6.50 -16.75
CA GLY A 220 16.67 -5.49 -16.42
C GLY A 220 16.58 -5.07 -14.94
N GLU A 221 16.47 -3.77 -14.66
CA GLU A 221 16.37 -3.22 -13.31
C GLU A 221 15.19 -3.79 -12.52
N THR A 222 14.03 -3.95 -13.16
CA THR A 222 12.82 -4.42 -12.48
C THR A 222 12.87 -5.90 -12.08
N ALA A 223 13.71 -6.70 -12.73
CA ALA A 223 13.98 -8.09 -12.34
C ALA A 223 15.07 -8.21 -11.25
N ARG A 224 15.82 -7.14 -10.96
CA ARG A 224 16.89 -7.17 -9.94
C ARG A 224 16.41 -6.82 -8.53
N VAL A 225 15.15 -6.48 -8.35
CA VAL A 225 14.60 -6.20 -7.02
C VAL A 225 14.47 -7.45 -6.17
N VAL A 226 14.54 -7.27 -4.87
CA VAL A 226 14.28 -8.30 -3.86
C VAL A 226 13.19 -7.77 -2.94
N PHE A 227 12.19 -8.59 -2.68
CA PHE A 227 11.15 -8.31 -1.69
C PHE A 227 11.37 -9.15 -0.44
N LYS A 228 11.26 -8.51 0.73
CA LYS A 228 11.03 -9.19 2.01
C LYS A 228 9.63 -8.80 2.48
N GLU A 229 8.76 -9.78 2.64
CA GLU A 229 7.38 -9.57 3.05
C GLU A 229 7.19 -10.17 4.44
N TYR A 230 6.73 -9.35 5.37
CA TYR A 230 6.51 -9.69 6.78
C TYR A 230 5.02 -9.87 7.03
N ASP A 231 4.61 -11.05 7.47
CA ASP A 231 3.21 -11.29 7.82
C ASP A 231 2.86 -10.55 9.10
N PHE A 232 1.74 -9.84 9.09
CA PHE A 232 1.15 -9.26 10.28
C PHE A 232 0.08 -10.20 10.85
N PRO A 233 0.12 -10.52 12.16
CA PRO A 233 -0.79 -11.51 12.75
C PRO A 233 -2.24 -11.06 12.64
N LYS A 234 -3.15 -12.03 12.42
CA LYS A 234 -4.59 -11.79 12.49
C LYS A 234 -4.99 -11.47 13.92
N GLU A 235 -5.88 -10.49 14.07
CA GLU A 235 -6.57 -10.32 15.35
C GLU A 235 -7.51 -11.50 15.55
N PRO A 236 -7.66 -11.98 16.82
CA PRO A 236 -8.67 -12.96 17.14
C PRO A 236 -10.05 -12.37 16.80
N GLY A 237 -10.73 -12.93 15.83
CA GLY A 237 -12.04 -12.47 15.39
C GLY A 237 -13.11 -13.54 15.66
N ASN A 238 -14.33 -13.10 15.94
CA ASN A 238 -15.51 -13.97 16.12
C ASN A 238 -16.15 -14.35 14.78
N GLY A 239 -15.52 -14.04 13.64
CA GLY A 239 -16.03 -14.35 12.31
C GLY A 239 -15.75 -15.78 11.87
N PRO A 240 -16.45 -16.29 10.85
CA PRO A 240 -16.17 -17.60 10.29
C PRO A 240 -14.72 -17.68 9.79
N PRO A 241 -14.11 -18.90 9.78
CA PRO A 241 -12.76 -19.08 9.26
C PRO A 241 -12.73 -18.62 7.79
N GLN A 242 -11.79 -17.71 7.49
CA GLN A 242 -11.60 -17.22 6.14
C GLN A 242 -10.72 -18.18 5.34
N PRO A 243 -10.93 -18.30 4.02
CA PRO A 243 -9.99 -19.00 3.16
C PRO A 243 -8.56 -18.49 3.37
N SER A 244 -7.60 -19.39 3.35
CA SER A 244 -6.19 -19.05 3.54
C SER A 244 -5.54 -18.45 2.28
N ASN A 245 -6.22 -17.51 1.62
CA ASN A 245 -5.67 -16.77 0.49
C ASN A 245 -5.03 -15.46 1.01
N ASP A 246 -3.71 -15.45 1.08
CA ASP A 246 -2.91 -14.30 1.48
C ASP A 246 -2.30 -13.54 0.28
N GLY A 247 -2.75 -13.84 -0.93
CA GLY A 247 -2.28 -13.25 -2.19
C GLY A 247 -0.95 -13.83 -2.70
N SER A 248 -0.31 -14.73 -1.96
CA SER A 248 0.99 -15.29 -2.33
C SER A 248 0.93 -16.38 -3.40
N ASP A 249 -0.22 -17.00 -3.61
CA ASP A 249 -0.48 -17.96 -4.69
C ASP A 249 -1.46 -17.38 -5.69
N TRP A 250 -0.99 -17.02 -6.86
CA TRP A 250 -1.81 -16.36 -7.88
C TRP A 250 -2.93 -17.24 -8.43
N MET A 251 -2.82 -18.57 -8.33
CA MET A 251 -3.88 -19.50 -8.73
C MET A 251 -5.14 -19.38 -7.86
N LEU A 252 -5.02 -18.85 -6.64
CA LEU A 252 -6.16 -18.61 -5.75
C LEU A 252 -6.90 -17.30 -6.07
N GLY A 253 -6.40 -16.50 -7.01
CA GLY A 253 -6.96 -15.22 -7.39
C GLY A 253 -6.69 -14.11 -6.36
N THR A 254 -7.41 -13.00 -6.52
CA THR A 254 -7.36 -11.87 -5.59
C THR A 254 -8.03 -12.26 -4.27
N PRO A 255 -7.39 -12.04 -3.12
CA PRO A 255 -7.99 -12.31 -1.80
C PRO A 255 -9.34 -11.59 -1.63
N SER A 256 -10.30 -12.32 -1.11
CA SER A 256 -11.68 -11.86 -0.92
C SER A 256 -12.08 -11.83 0.56
N ASP A 257 -11.17 -11.49 1.45
CA ASP A 257 -11.43 -11.41 2.88
C ASP A 257 -12.43 -10.29 3.18
N LEU A 258 -13.71 -10.67 3.36
CA LEU A 258 -14.81 -9.76 3.68
C LEU A 258 -14.78 -9.27 5.13
N ASN A 259 -14.11 -9.98 6.04
CA ASN A 259 -13.84 -9.48 7.39
C ASN A 259 -12.64 -8.50 7.40
N GLY A 260 -12.36 -7.98 6.25
CA GLY A 260 -11.23 -7.23 5.77
C GLY A 260 -10.98 -5.88 6.40
N MET A 261 -11.31 -5.69 7.66
CA MET A 261 -10.71 -4.63 8.43
C MET A 261 -9.28 -5.02 8.74
N VAL A 262 -8.41 -4.68 7.83
CA VAL A 262 -6.99 -4.92 8.02
C VAL A 262 -6.34 -3.67 8.61
N GLY A 263 -5.71 -3.82 9.75
CA GLY A 263 -5.15 -2.69 10.49
C GLY A 263 -3.87 -2.09 9.89
N VAL A 264 -3.17 -2.78 9.03
CA VAL A 264 -1.88 -2.35 8.45
C VAL A 264 -2.12 -1.24 7.43
N HIS A 265 -1.90 0.03 7.82
CA HIS A 265 -2.23 1.16 6.95
C HIS A 265 -1.00 1.94 6.47
N ASP A 266 -0.36 2.75 7.30
CA ASP A 266 0.89 3.44 6.98
C ASP A 266 2.06 2.74 7.67
N VAL A 267 3.26 2.87 7.12
CA VAL A 267 4.47 2.24 7.64
C VAL A 267 5.66 3.18 7.59
N GLN A 268 6.55 3.08 8.57
CA GLN A 268 7.85 3.76 8.59
C GLN A 268 8.93 2.82 9.10
N ALA A 269 10.17 3.00 8.65
CA ALA A 269 11.32 2.36 9.25
C ALA A 269 11.90 3.23 10.37
N ASP A 270 12.29 2.63 11.51
CA ASP A 270 13.12 3.31 12.49
C ASP A 270 14.61 3.35 12.03
N LEU A 271 15.46 3.97 12.83
CA LEU A 271 16.89 4.10 12.50
C LEU A 271 17.62 2.74 12.48
N ASP A 272 17.12 1.74 13.18
CA ASP A 272 17.65 0.38 13.21
C ASP A 272 17.08 -0.51 12.10
N GLY A 273 16.12 0.00 11.33
CA GLY A 273 15.48 -0.67 10.21
C GLY A 273 14.26 -1.52 10.56
N ASN A 274 13.81 -1.51 11.82
CA ASN A 274 12.55 -2.14 12.15
C ASN A 274 11.38 -1.36 11.54
N LEU A 275 10.29 -2.06 11.25
CA LEU A 275 9.14 -1.48 10.58
C LEU A 275 8.06 -1.14 11.59
N TRP A 276 7.59 0.10 11.57
CA TRP A 276 6.53 0.59 12.42
C TRP A 276 5.27 0.87 11.63
N ILE A 277 4.16 0.38 12.10
CA ILE A 277 2.88 0.38 11.39
C ILE A 277 1.88 1.23 12.16
N ALA A 278 1.19 2.15 11.46
CA ALA A 278 -0.04 2.73 11.93
C ALA A 278 -1.17 1.70 11.77
N TYR A 279 -1.82 1.35 12.87
CA TYR A 279 -2.90 0.36 12.87
C TYR A 279 -4.26 1.07 12.83
N SER A 280 -4.93 0.98 11.68
CA SER A 280 -6.10 1.83 11.41
C SER A 280 -7.39 1.40 12.10
N LEU A 281 -7.44 0.18 12.61
CA LEU A 281 -8.58 -0.31 13.39
C LEU A 281 -8.49 0.16 14.83
N PRO A 282 -9.59 0.67 15.42
CA PRO A 282 -9.61 0.96 16.85
C PRO A 282 -9.38 -0.31 17.66
N SER A 283 -8.34 -0.29 18.48
CA SER A 283 -7.97 -1.39 19.35
C SER A 283 -7.33 -0.82 20.62
N ARG A 284 -7.68 -1.37 21.79
CA ARG A 284 -7.05 -0.99 23.04
C ARG A 284 -5.61 -1.46 23.15
N ASP A 285 -5.30 -2.55 22.43
CA ASP A 285 -3.96 -3.17 22.48
C ASP A 285 -3.04 -2.69 21.37
N THR A 286 -3.60 -2.13 20.29
CA THR A 286 -2.83 -1.82 19.09
C THR A 286 -3.28 -0.52 18.45
N THR A 287 -2.51 0.55 18.65
CA THR A 287 -2.61 1.79 17.86
C THR A 287 -1.47 1.85 16.85
N VAL A 288 -0.29 1.42 17.26
CA VAL A 288 0.88 1.20 16.40
C VAL A 288 1.52 -0.14 16.73
N ALA A 289 2.26 -0.70 15.78
CA ALA A 289 2.98 -1.95 15.98
C ALA A 289 4.39 -1.87 15.38
N LYS A 290 5.34 -2.56 16.00
CA LYS A 290 6.71 -2.74 15.52
C LYS A 290 6.90 -4.15 14.99
N ILE A 291 7.48 -4.29 13.80
CA ILE A 291 8.00 -5.56 13.27
C ILE A 291 9.52 -5.50 13.36
N ASP A 292 10.13 -6.46 14.04
CA ASP A 292 11.57 -6.65 14.02
C ASP A 292 12.00 -7.11 12.62
N ALA A 293 12.87 -6.35 11.97
CA ALA A 293 13.25 -6.59 10.57
C ALA A 293 14.08 -7.87 10.35
N LYS A 294 14.67 -8.42 11.42
CA LYS A 294 15.50 -9.64 11.35
C LYS A 294 14.67 -10.91 11.59
N THR A 295 13.76 -10.84 12.56
CA THR A 295 13.01 -12.01 13.03
C THR A 295 11.56 -12.05 12.55
N GLY A 296 11.00 -10.91 12.11
CA GLY A 296 9.59 -10.75 11.78
C GLY A 296 8.67 -10.74 13.03
N ALA A 297 9.24 -10.69 14.23
CA ALA A 297 8.45 -10.63 15.46
C ALA A 297 7.68 -9.30 15.57
N VAL A 298 6.41 -9.38 15.95
CA VAL A 298 5.52 -8.22 16.06
C VAL A 298 5.30 -7.86 17.51
N LYS A 299 5.54 -6.58 17.85
CA LYS A 299 5.18 -6.00 19.14
C LYS A 299 4.14 -4.90 18.94
N LYS A 300 3.08 -4.93 19.74
CA LYS A 300 1.93 -4.02 19.66
C LYS A 300 1.98 -2.98 20.77
N PHE A 301 1.49 -1.77 20.48
CA PHE A 301 1.42 -0.65 21.41
C PHE A 301 0.06 0.04 21.30
N GLY A 302 -0.68 0.09 22.40
CA GLY A 302 -1.94 0.82 22.52
C GLY A 302 -1.72 2.21 23.14
N VAL A 303 -2.58 3.16 22.80
CA VAL A 303 -2.70 4.43 23.51
C VAL A 303 -3.97 4.46 24.35
N PRO A 304 -4.09 5.37 25.32
CA PRO A 304 -5.33 5.54 26.07
C PRO A 304 -6.55 5.78 25.18
N ASP A 305 -7.71 5.32 25.63
CA ASP A 305 -8.99 5.57 24.96
C ASP A 305 -9.20 7.07 24.70
N ILE A 306 -9.79 7.38 23.53
CA ILE A 306 -10.20 8.74 23.18
C ILE A 306 -11.68 8.86 23.51
N GLU A 307 -12.02 9.74 24.45
CA GLU A 307 -13.42 9.98 24.89
C GLU A 307 -14.16 8.66 25.23
N GLY A 308 -13.43 7.67 25.80
CA GLY A 308 -13.97 6.36 26.19
C GLY A 308 -13.95 5.30 25.08
N PHE A 309 -13.47 5.63 23.88
CA PHE A 309 -13.38 4.71 22.74
C PHE A 309 -11.95 4.32 22.42
N ALA A 310 -11.77 3.06 22.00
CA ALA A 310 -10.48 2.58 21.55
C ALA A 310 -9.92 3.42 20.40
N ALA A 311 -8.61 3.67 20.43
CA ALA A 311 -7.91 4.45 19.42
C ALA A 311 -7.29 3.57 18.34
N GLY A 312 -7.41 3.99 17.08
CA GLY A 312 -6.61 3.54 15.96
C GLY A 312 -5.71 4.65 15.44
N SER A 313 -4.80 4.34 14.55
CA SER A 313 -3.94 5.30 13.84
C SER A 313 -4.02 5.11 12.33
N HIS A 314 -4.02 6.21 11.59
CA HIS A 314 -4.06 6.16 10.13
C HIS A 314 -2.70 6.46 9.50
N GLY A 315 -1.95 7.40 10.06
CA GLY A 315 -0.67 7.86 9.55
C GLY A 315 0.46 7.75 10.57
N ILE A 316 1.67 7.53 10.08
CA ILE A 316 2.90 7.50 10.87
C ILE A 316 4.05 8.13 10.10
N VAL A 317 4.85 8.96 10.77
CA VAL A 317 6.08 9.55 10.23
C VAL A 317 7.20 9.48 11.24
N ARG A 318 8.44 9.58 10.77
CA ARG A 318 9.63 9.62 11.62
C ARG A 318 10.24 11.01 11.58
N ASP A 319 10.59 11.55 12.76
CA ASP A 319 11.38 12.78 12.85
C ASP A 319 12.90 12.52 12.71
N GLU A 320 13.69 13.58 12.65
CA GLU A 320 15.16 13.50 12.52
C GLU A 320 15.84 12.81 13.72
N ASN A 321 15.22 12.88 14.89
CA ASN A 321 15.70 12.24 16.10
C ASN A 321 15.37 10.75 16.17
N GLY A 322 14.62 10.24 15.18
CA GLY A 322 14.20 8.84 15.09
C GLY A 322 12.91 8.52 15.84
N ASN A 323 12.23 9.49 16.45
CA ASN A 323 10.92 9.25 17.04
C ASN A 323 9.86 9.02 15.94
N LEU A 324 8.89 8.16 16.24
CA LEU A 324 7.75 7.92 15.37
C LEU A 324 6.56 8.75 15.88
N TRP A 325 6.00 9.57 15.00
CA TRP A 325 4.83 10.38 15.25
C TRP A 325 3.64 9.80 14.51
N PHE A 326 2.48 9.73 15.16
CA PHE A 326 1.27 9.15 14.60
C PHE A 326 0.03 9.86 15.14
N ASN A 327 -1.04 9.87 14.34
CA ASN A 327 -2.31 10.38 14.79
C ASN A 327 -3.07 9.31 15.57
N THR A 328 -3.92 9.74 16.49
CA THR A 328 -4.89 8.87 17.14
C THR A 328 -6.31 9.30 16.74
N ARG A 329 -7.16 8.34 16.43
CA ARG A 329 -8.56 8.60 16.10
C ARG A 329 -9.43 7.43 16.54
N SER A 330 -10.71 7.70 16.83
CA SER A 330 -11.74 6.66 16.92
C SER A 330 -12.57 6.67 15.64
N THR A 331 -12.99 5.49 15.17
CA THR A 331 -13.91 5.38 14.03
C THR A 331 -15.38 5.52 14.45
N VAL A 332 -15.66 5.50 15.73
CA VAL A 332 -17.03 5.42 16.28
C VAL A 332 -17.69 6.78 16.37
N GLU A 333 -17.09 7.83 16.04
CA GLU A 333 -17.64 9.17 15.84
C GLU A 333 -16.53 10.17 15.51
N ARG A 334 -16.85 11.42 15.25
CA ARG A 334 -15.91 12.52 15.04
C ARG A 334 -15.14 12.83 16.33
N SER A 335 -14.41 11.84 16.85
CA SER A 335 -13.61 12.00 18.05
C SER A 335 -12.56 13.08 17.86
N HIS A 336 -12.25 13.80 18.91
CA HIS A 336 -11.20 14.80 18.95
C HIS A 336 -9.82 14.10 19.00
N GLY A 337 -9.34 13.63 17.82
CA GLY A 337 -8.09 12.90 17.70
C GLY A 337 -6.88 13.70 18.19
N SER A 338 -5.86 13.00 18.67
CA SER A 338 -4.62 13.56 19.18
C SER A 338 -3.43 13.20 18.32
N LEU A 339 -2.33 13.92 18.47
CA LEU A 339 -1.02 13.56 17.96
C LEU A 339 -0.30 12.76 19.05
N ALA A 340 0.35 11.67 18.69
CA ALA A 340 1.14 10.87 19.61
C ALA A 340 2.56 10.64 19.07
N LYS A 341 3.50 10.44 19.98
CA LYS A 341 4.90 10.14 19.71
C LYS A 341 5.31 8.88 20.46
N ILE A 342 6.05 7.99 19.82
CA ILE A 342 6.77 6.90 20.47
C ILE A 342 8.27 7.02 20.18
N ASP A 343 9.08 6.89 21.20
CA ASP A 343 10.53 6.73 21.07
C ASP A 343 10.83 5.23 20.86
N PRO A 344 11.36 4.80 19.71
CA PRO A 344 11.61 3.39 19.41
C PRO A 344 12.58 2.67 20.35
N LYS A 345 13.46 3.43 21.04
CA LYS A 345 14.47 2.88 21.96
C LYS A 345 13.92 2.63 23.33
N THR A 346 13.17 3.59 23.87
CA THR A 346 12.59 3.50 25.21
C THR A 346 11.16 2.98 25.20
N GLU A 347 10.53 2.94 24.02
CA GLU A 347 9.13 2.57 23.79
C GLU A 347 8.12 3.43 24.56
N LYS A 348 8.55 4.59 25.04
CA LYS A 348 7.69 5.54 25.76
C LYS A 348 6.80 6.30 24.78
N ILE A 349 5.51 6.29 25.06
CA ILE A 349 4.50 7.04 24.32
C ILE A 349 4.18 8.35 25.03
N SER A 350 4.08 9.43 24.27
CA SER A 350 3.57 10.74 24.70
C SER A 350 2.41 11.13 23.78
N VAL A 351 1.37 11.74 24.34
CA VAL A 351 0.16 12.14 23.61
C VAL A 351 -0.06 13.64 23.77
N TYR A 352 -0.35 14.32 22.68
CA TYR A 352 -0.58 15.76 22.57
C TYR A 352 -1.94 16.01 21.94
N THR A 353 -2.86 16.58 22.69
CA THR A 353 -4.23 16.84 22.23
C THR A 353 -4.37 18.29 21.80
N PRO A 354 -4.83 18.58 20.56
CA PRO A 354 -5.12 19.96 20.15
C PRO A 354 -6.15 20.60 21.09
N PRO A 355 -5.91 21.83 21.60
CA PRO A 355 -6.85 22.47 22.50
C PRO A 355 -8.14 22.88 21.75
N LYS A 356 -9.32 22.64 22.37
CA LYS A 356 -10.58 23.20 21.82
C LYS A 356 -10.54 24.73 21.85
N PRO A 357 -11.03 25.44 20.79
CA PRO A 357 -11.92 24.96 19.73
C PRO A 357 -11.21 24.40 18.47
N MET A 358 -9.88 24.23 18.44
CA MET A 358 -9.22 23.62 17.29
C MET A 358 -9.81 22.24 17.00
N SER A 359 -9.75 21.83 15.74
CA SER A 359 -10.12 20.47 15.32
C SER A 359 -9.12 19.45 15.86
N GLY A 360 -9.57 18.21 16.09
CA GLY A 360 -8.69 17.08 16.40
C GLY A 360 -7.90 16.60 15.16
N THR A 361 -6.96 15.69 15.36
CA THR A 361 -6.21 15.07 14.25
C THR A 361 -7.08 14.09 13.46
N ALA A 362 -6.84 13.95 12.15
CA ALA A 362 -7.63 13.07 11.27
C ALA A 362 -6.82 11.91 10.66
N GLY A 363 -5.67 12.17 10.03
CA GLY A 363 -5.07 11.10 9.25
C GLY A 363 -3.59 11.26 8.88
N THR A 364 -3.28 11.88 7.76
CA THR A 364 -1.94 11.91 7.18
C THR A 364 -1.02 12.88 7.92
N LEU A 365 0.25 12.49 8.07
CA LEU A 365 1.28 13.30 8.71
C LEU A 365 2.46 13.54 7.75
N ASP A 366 3.20 14.62 8.01
CA ASP A 366 4.53 14.89 7.46
C ASP A 366 5.35 15.72 8.46
N VAL A 367 6.66 15.82 8.25
CA VAL A 367 7.58 16.60 9.10
C VAL A 367 8.24 17.67 8.24
N ASP A 368 8.29 18.92 8.75
CA ASP A 368 9.00 20.00 8.09
C ASP A 368 10.52 19.93 8.37
N LEU A 369 11.32 20.67 7.59
CA LEU A 369 12.78 20.70 7.73
C LEU A 369 13.28 21.32 9.06
N LYS A 370 12.38 21.83 9.90
CA LYS A 370 12.66 22.34 11.26
C LYS A 370 12.23 21.36 12.34
N GLY A 371 11.80 20.16 11.95
CA GLY A 371 11.35 19.10 12.84
C GLY A 371 9.90 19.22 13.34
N ASN A 372 9.11 20.23 12.93
CA ASN A 372 7.72 20.32 13.36
C ASN A 372 6.86 19.28 12.63
N VAL A 373 5.87 18.74 13.34
CA VAL A 373 4.96 17.73 12.80
C VAL A 373 3.69 18.38 12.28
N TRP A 374 3.34 18.06 11.06
CA TRP A 374 2.08 18.43 10.46
C TRP A 374 1.15 17.21 10.40
N VAL A 375 -0.13 17.44 10.63
CA VAL A 375 -1.16 16.40 10.57
C VAL A 375 -2.46 16.98 10.02
N THR A 376 -3.16 16.22 9.19
CA THR A 376 -4.49 16.64 8.71
C THR A 376 -5.48 16.69 9.88
N SER A 377 -6.41 17.64 9.81
CA SER A 377 -7.63 17.70 10.61
C SER A 377 -8.86 17.45 9.74
N PRO A 378 -10.06 17.25 10.29
CA PRO A 378 -11.27 17.04 9.50
C PRO A 378 -11.55 18.13 8.45
N ASP A 379 -11.12 19.35 8.71
CA ASP A 379 -11.42 20.55 7.91
C ASP A 379 -10.18 21.41 7.59
N GLY A 380 -8.97 20.81 7.60
CA GLY A 380 -7.72 21.49 7.30
C GLY A 380 -6.48 20.74 7.76
N ALA A 381 -5.52 21.46 8.31
CA ALA A 381 -4.28 20.89 8.84
C ALA A 381 -3.86 21.57 10.15
N LEU A 382 -3.15 20.82 10.98
CA LEU A 382 -2.53 21.26 12.23
C LEU A 382 -1.02 21.14 12.10
N ARG A 383 -0.30 22.18 12.55
CA ARG A 383 1.14 22.17 12.73
C ARG A 383 1.46 22.12 14.23
N PHE A 384 2.25 21.14 14.65
CA PHE A 384 2.72 21.00 16.01
C PHE A 384 4.18 21.43 16.11
N ASP A 385 4.43 22.51 16.85
CA ASP A 385 5.79 22.97 17.20
C ASP A 385 6.32 22.10 18.34
N ILE A 386 7.29 21.24 18.03
CA ILE A 386 7.82 20.27 19.00
C ILE A 386 8.52 20.97 20.17
N ALA A 387 9.21 22.08 19.91
CA ALA A 387 9.98 22.78 20.95
C ALA A 387 9.07 23.50 21.96
N LYS A 388 7.92 23.98 21.50
CA LYS A 388 6.93 24.72 22.33
C LYS A 388 5.76 23.83 22.79
N GLU A 389 5.62 22.64 22.23
CA GLU A 389 4.48 21.74 22.40
C GLU A 389 3.12 22.43 22.13
N THR A 390 3.05 23.25 21.06
CA THR A 390 1.88 24.03 20.70
C THR A 390 1.38 23.71 19.31
N PHE A 391 0.05 23.74 19.12
CA PHE A 391 -0.61 23.59 17.84
C PHE A 391 -0.90 24.92 17.18
N THR A 392 -0.80 24.97 15.86
CA THR A 392 -1.33 26.03 14.99
C THR A 392 -2.26 25.38 13.97
N GLU A 393 -3.47 25.92 13.81
CA GLU A 393 -4.49 25.39 12.92
C GLU A 393 -4.58 26.22 11.64
N PHE A 394 -4.71 25.53 10.50
CA PHE A 394 -4.96 26.09 9.18
C PHE A 394 -6.25 25.48 8.62
N LYS A 395 -7.30 26.29 8.48
CA LYS A 395 -8.59 25.85 7.96
C LYS A 395 -8.59 25.83 6.44
N SER A 396 -9.24 24.83 5.86
CA SER A 396 -9.49 24.77 4.41
C SER A 396 -10.38 25.90 3.93
N VAL A 397 -10.11 26.41 2.72
CA VAL A 397 -10.83 27.55 2.13
C VAL A 397 -12.25 27.15 1.75
N SER A 398 -12.41 26.13 0.91
CA SER A 398 -13.71 25.69 0.37
C SER A 398 -14.13 24.31 0.90
N TYR A 399 -14.02 24.10 2.22
CA TYR A 399 -14.37 22.83 2.84
C TYR A 399 -15.84 22.42 2.65
N LYS A 400 -16.75 23.41 2.58
CA LYS A 400 -18.18 23.20 2.29
C LYS A 400 -18.55 23.85 0.98
N THR A 401 -19.11 23.08 0.06
CA THR A 401 -19.57 23.55 -1.25
C THR A 401 -21.02 23.11 -1.49
N PRO A 402 -21.70 23.62 -2.51
CA PRO A 402 -23.00 23.11 -2.92
C PRO A 402 -23.00 21.63 -3.27
N HIS A 403 -21.82 21.07 -3.62
CA HIS A 403 -21.64 19.66 -3.99
C HIS A 403 -21.21 18.76 -2.83
N GLY A 404 -21.29 19.25 -1.59
CA GLY A 404 -21.03 18.45 -0.40
C GLY A 404 -19.94 19.00 0.51
N ILE A 405 -19.62 18.23 1.53
CA ILE A 405 -18.54 18.52 2.48
C ILE A 405 -17.25 17.90 1.96
N GLY A 406 -16.16 18.67 1.99
CA GLY A 406 -14.85 18.20 1.61
C GLY A 406 -14.33 17.10 2.52
N THR A 407 -13.51 16.20 1.97
CA THR A 407 -12.75 15.22 2.73
C THR A 407 -11.28 15.56 2.64
N VAL A 408 -10.72 16.13 3.70
CA VAL A 408 -9.29 16.37 3.82
C VAL A 408 -8.60 15.01 3.98
N TYR A 409 -7.59 14.71 3.13
CA TYR A 409 -6.99 13.40 3.12
C TYR A 409 -5.47 13.40 3.15
N GLY A 410 -4.80 13.69 2.03
CA GLY A 410 -3.34 13.69 1.95
C GLY A 410 -2.73 14.99 2.45
N LEU A 411 -1.50 14.91 2.94
CA LEU A 411 -0.72 16.06 3.40
C LEU A 411 0.75 15.86 3.04
N ALA A 412 1.42 16.95 2.67
CA ALA A 412 2.87 17.05 2.59
C ALA A 412 3.32 18.44 3.02
N VAL A 413 4.58 18.58 3.43
CA VAL A 413 5.18 19.87 3.79
C VAL A 413 6.31 20.17 2.83
N ASP A 414 6.27 21.34 2.21
CA ASP A 414 7.31 21.77 1.26
C ASP A 414 8.61 22.22 1.97
N ARG A 415 9.67 22.46 1.20
CA ARG A 415 10.97 22.90 1.71
C ARG A 415 10.95 24.24 2.43
N THR A 416 9.91 25.05 2.26
CA THR A 416 9.73 26.34 2.95
C THR A 416 8.99 26.20 4.29
N GLY A 417 8.47 24.99 4.58
CA GLY A 417 7.73 24.67 5.79
C GLY A 417 6.22 24.86 5.67
N ASN A 418 5.70 25.18 4.48
CA ASN A 418 4.26 25.27 4.25
C ASN A 418 3.65 23.88 4.08
N GLY A 419 2.55 23.63 4.77
CA GLY A 419 1.75 22.43 4.61
C GLY A 419 0.85 22.52 3.37
N TRP A 420 0.68 21.41 2.66
CA TRP A 420 -0.19 21.23 1.51
C TRP A 420 -1.11 20.06 1.78
N TRP A 421 -2.41 20.17 1.51
CA TRP A 421 -3.34 19.08 1.71
C TRP A 421 -4.42 19.02 0.63
N ALA A 422 -4.86 17.79 0.35
CA ALA A 422 -5.90 17.52 -0.64
C ALA A 422 -7.30 17.52 0.00
N ILE A 423 -8.27 18.16 -0.66
CA ILE A 423 -9.70 17.98 -0.42
C ILE A 423 -10.20 17.05 -1.52
N MET A 424 -10.08 15.74 -1.26
CA MET A 424 -10.15 14.68 -2.25
C MET A 424 -11.49 14.60 -2.99
N SER A 425 -12.61 14.79 -2.28
CA SER A 425 -13.96 14.69 -2.86
C SER A 425 -14.29 15.80 -3.85
N GLN A 426 -13.49 16.88 -3.89
CA GLN A 426 -13.78 18.10 -4.65
C GLN A 426 -12.64 18.53 -5.59
N ASP A 427 -11.54 17.74 -5.65
CA ASP A 427 -10.34 18.06 -6.43
C ASP A 427 -9.73 19.42 -6.10
N LEU A 428 -9.73 19.80 -4.81
CA LEU A 428 -9.11 21.01 -4.31
C LEU A 428 -7.81 20.69 -3.58
N MET A 429 -6.87 21.62 -3.69
CA MET A 429 -5.57 21.56 -3.04
C MET A 429 -5.37 22.82 -2.23
N ASP A 430 -5.37 22.70 -0.92
CA ASP A 430 -5.08 23.81 -0.02
C ASP A 430 -3.59 23.83 0.36
N TYR A 431 -3.11 25.02 0.67
CA TYR A 431 -1.75 25.21 1.19
C TYR A 431 -1.74 26.31 2.25
N SER A 432 -0.91 26.15 3.26
CA SER A 432 -0.66 27.17 4.26
C SER A 432 0.38 28.18 3.78
N ASP A 433 0.25 29.40 4.24
CA ASP A 433 1.34 30.39 4.30
C ASP A 433 1.66 30.62 5.77
N ILE A 434 2.73 29.97 6.25
CA ILE A 434 3.11 30.05 7.67
C ILE A 434 3.59 31.45 8.09
N SER A 435 3.96 32.32 7.13
CA SER A 435 4.39 33.69 7.42
C SER A 435 3.22 34.62 7.73
N THR A 436 2.07 34.38 7.11
CA THR A 436 0.86 35.18 7.28
C THR A 436 -0.24 34.49 8.09
N GLY A 437 -0.10 33.18 8.33
CA GLY A 437 -1.13 32.34 8.97
C GLY A 437 -2.36 32.09 8.10
N LYS A 438 -2.30 32.36 6.80
CA LYS A 438 -3.41 32.20 5.85
C LYS A 438 -3.35 30.88 5.10
N THR A 439 -4.49 30.48 4.57
CA THR A 439 -4.63 29.33 3.65
C THR A 439 -4.96 29.84 2.25
N GLY A 440 -4.31 29.28 1.24
CA GLY A 440 -4.65 29.44 -0.17
C GLY A 440 -5.19 28.14 -0.74
N GLU A 441 -5.87 28.22 -1.90
CA GLU A 441 -6.52 27.08 -2.53
C GLU A 441 -6.24 27.06 -4.03
N LEU A 442 -6.02 25.85 -4.57
CA LEU A 442 -5.90 25.57 -6.00
C LEU A 442 -6.92 24.51 -6.40
N LYS A 443 -7.36 24.56 -7.65
CA LYS A 443 -8.26 23.54 -8.22
C LYS A 443 -7.50 22.64 -9.17
N MET A 444 -7.63 21.33 -8.98
CA MET A 444 -7.05 20.34 -9.89
C MET A 444 -7.78 20.37 -11.23
N PRO A 445 -7.07 20.36 -12.38
CA PRO A 445 -7.72 20.28 -13.69
C PRO A 445 -8.56 19.01 -13.84
N PRO A 446 -9.80 19.07 -14.34
CA PRO A 446 -10.65 17.89 -14.50
C PRO A 446 -10.20 17.02 -15.69
N GLU A 447 -10.68 15.77 -15.75
CA GLU A 447 -10.52 14.91 -16.94
C GLU A 447 -11.46 15.40 -18.05
N GLN A 448 -10.95 16.25 -18.94
CA GLN A 448 -11.74 16.89 -20.01
C GLN A 448 -12.41 15.86 -20.92
N ALA A 449 -11.72 14.79 -21.29
CA ALA A 449 -12.28 13.72 -22.12
C ALA A 449 -13.53 13.07 -21.51
N VAL A 450 -13.64 13.02 -20.19
CA VAL A 450 -14.85 12.51 -19.52
C VAL A 450 -16.00 13.52 -19.65
N ILE A 451 -15.71 14.80 -19.43
CA ILE A 451 -16.72 15.89 -19.58
C ILE A 451 -17.27 15.92 -21.00
N ASP A 452 -16.41 15.79 -22.01
CA ASP A 452 -16.77 15.83 -23.44
C ASP A 452 -17.68 14.67 -23.84
N ASN A 453 -17.55 13.52 -23.17
CA ASN A 453 -18.35 12.32 -23.43
C ASN A 453 -19.63 12.19 -22.57
N LEU A 454 -19.95 13.15 -21.72
CA LEU A 454 -21.20 13.12 -20.94
C LEU A 454 -22.43 13.29 -21.83
N THR A 455 -23.46 12.46 -21.61
CA THR A 455 -24.77 12.65 -22.24
C THR A 455 -25.48 13.88 -21.67
N PRO A 456 -26.51 14.45 -22.33
CA PRO A 456 -27.31 15.53 -21.79
C PRO A 456 -27.93 15.19 -20.42
N GLU A 457 -28.40 13.95 -20.25
CA GLU A 457 -28.97 13.46 -18.98
C GLU A 457 -27.93 13.42 -17.87
N GLN A 458 -26.72 12.96 -18.16
CA GLN A 458 -25.61 12.93 -17.21
C GLN A 458 -25.16 14.35 -16.82
N ARG A 459 -25.10 15.30 -17.77
CA ARG A 459 -24.81 16.70 -17.49
C ARG A 459 -25.83 17.28 -16.51
N LYS A 460 -27.11 17.05 -16.77
CA LYS A 460 -28.21 17.50 -15.90
C LYS A 460 -28.13 16.85 -14.51
N PHE A 461 -27.80 15.55 -14.44
CA PHE A 461 -27.60 14.84 -13.17
C PHE A 461 -26.49 15.51 -12.34
N TYR A 462 -25.33 15.80 -12.95
CA TYR A 462 -24.19 16.37 -12.25
C TYR A 462 -24.38 17.85 -11.86
N GLU A 463 -25.33 18.59 -12.40
CA GLU A 463 -25.66 19.96 -11.95
C GLU A 463 -26.10 20.01 -10.49
N THR A 464 -26.80 18.97 -10.03
CA THR A 464 -27.31 18.87 -8.65
C THR A 464 -26.64 17.78 -7.84
N PHE A 465 -25.62 17.14 -8.40
CA PHE A 465 -24.92 16.04 -7.74
C PHE A 465 -24.21 16.53 -6.47
N VAL A 466 -24.42 15.77 -5.39
CA VAL A 466 -23.71 15.92 -4.13
C VAL A 466 -22.87 14.67 -3.90
N ALA A 467 -21.57 14.82 -3.87
CA ALA A 467 -20.67 13.74 -3.55
C ALA A 467 -20.83 13.36 -2.07
N PRO A 468 -21.29 12.11 -1.77
CA PRO A 468 -21.55 11.72 -0.37
C PRO A 468 -20.26 11.58 0.42
N ASP A 469 -19.19 11.15 -0.23
CA ASP A 469 -17.85 10.99 0.32
C ASP A 469 -16.80 10.91 -0.80
N PHE A 470 -15.56 10.60 -0.44
CA PHE A 470 -14.45 10.46 -1.36
C PHE A 470 -14.55 9.24 -2.31
N ASN A 471 -15.44 8.29 -2.07
CA ASN A 471 -15.57 7.08 -2.89
C ASN A 471 -16.54 7.24 -4.05
N ALA A 472 -17.24 8.37 -4.11
CA ALA A 472 -18.22 8.67 -5.16
C ALA A 472 -17.99 10.07 -5.74
N PRO A 473 -16.83 10.30 -6.39
CA PRO A 473 -16.50 11.62 -6.95
C PRO A 473 -17.32 11.91 -8.22
N PHE A 474 -17.23 13.14 -8.70
CA PHE A 474 -17.66 13.47 -10.07
C PHE A 474 -16.98 12.56 -11.08
N ALA A 475 -17.68 12.25 -12.19
CA ALA A 475 -17.12 11.36 -13.21
C ALA A 475 -15.78 11.85 -13.79
N TRP A 476 -15.54 13.16 -13.84
CA TRP A 476 -14.32 13.79 -14.34
C TRP A 476 -13.27 14.09 -13.27
N ALA A 477 -13.52 13.70 -12.01
CA ALA A 477 -12.61 14.01 -10.91
C ALA A 477 -11.26 13.30 -11.06
N GLN A 478 -10.18 14.00 -10.74
CA GLN A 478 -8.84 13.42 -10.62
C GLN A 478 -8.72 12.50 -9.39
N GLY A 479 -9.45 12.84 -8.32
CA GLY A 479 -9.41 12.13 -7.04
C GLY A 479 -8.05 12.24 -6.38
N SER A 480 -7.63 13.48 -6.11
CA SER A 480 -6.37 13.80 -5.44
C SER A 480 -6.33 13.18 -4.06
N ARG A 481 -5.44 12.20 -3.84
CA ARG A 481 -5.40 11.45 -2.58
C ARG A 481 -4.29 11.93 -1.67
N ARG A 482 -3.08 11.42 -1.87
CA ARG A 482 -1.96 11.69 -0.96
C ARG A 482 -0.82 12.39 -1.67
N LEU A 483 -0.06 13.14 -0.90
CA LEU A 483 0.97 14.03 -1.37
C LEU A 483 2.36 13.56 -0.93
N GLY A 484 3.38 14.05 -1.65
CA GLY A 484 4.77 14.02 -1.26
C GLY A 484 5.46 15.29 -1.75
N ALA A 485 6.30 15.87 -0.92
CA ALA A 485 7.08 17.05 -1.29
C ALA A 485 8.52 16.67 -1.61
N ASP A 486 9.08 17.28 -2.63
CA ASP A 486 10.50 17.31 -2.83
C ASP A 486 11.12 18.25 -1.79
N LYS A 487 11.78 17.67 -0.77
CA LYS A 487 12.32 18.45 0.37
C LYS A 487 13.50 19.34 -0.02
N ASP A 488 14.14 19.07 -1.15
CA ASP A 488 15.26 19.85 -1.69
C ASP A 488 14.87 20.63 -2.96
N GLY A 489 13.66 20.40 -3.50
CA GLY A 489 13.15 21.01 -4.72
C GLY A 489 11.94 21.91 -4.51
N ASP A 490 11.42 22.41 -5.64
CA ASP A 490 10.31 23.38 -5.66
C ASP A 490 8.94 22.74 -5.98
N TYR A 491 8.83 21.42 -5.84
CA TYR A 491 7.61 20.72 -6.24
C TYR A 491 6.97 19.94 -5.10
N VAL A 492 5.64 20.06 -5.02
CA VAL A 492 4.75 19.15 -4.31
C VAL A 492 4.06 18.27 -5.34
N TRP A 493 4.01 16.98 -5.07
CA TRP A 493 3.41 15.98 -5.94
C TRP A 493 2.19 15.37 -5.28
N VAL A 494 1.14 15.09 -6.06
CA VAL A 494 -0.09 14.47 -5.57
C VAL A 494 -0.49 13.30 -6.45
N GLY A 495 -0.88 12.19 -5.82
CA GLY A 495 -1.43 11.02 -6.50
C GLY A 495 -2.90 11.22 -6.83
N ASN A 496 -3.22 11.34 -8.11
CA ASN A 496 -4.57 11.51 -8.63
C ASN A 496 -5.15 10.14 -9.01
N SER A 497 -5.71 9.44 -8.01
CA SER A 497 -6.08 8.01 -8.13
C SER A 497 -7.07 7.73 -9.24
N PHE A 498 -8.07 8.59 -9.42
CA PHE A 498 -9.10 8.38 -10.43
C PHE A 498 -8.74 8.95 -11.80
N GLY A 499 -7.85 9.93 -11.85
CA GLY A 499 -7.33 10.48 -13.10
C GLY A 499 -6.18 9.70 -13.70
N GLY A 500 -5.55 8.83 -12.91
CA GLY A 500 -4.36 8.08 -13.36
C GLY A 500 -3.17 8.98 -13.67
N THR A 501 -3.03 10.09 -12.93
CA THR A 501 -1.99 11.10 -13.12
C THR A 501 -1.26 11.41 -11.81
N LEU A 502 -0.05 11.95 -11.89
CA LEU A 502 0.53 12.73 -10.81
C LEU A 502 0.27 14.21 -11.08
N GLY A 503 -0.23 14.93 -10.07
CA GLY A 503 -0.25 16.38 -10.10
C GLY A 503 1.09 16.92 -9.60
N ARG A 504 1.85 17.64 -10.45
CA ARG A 504 3.05 18.38 -10.05
C ARG A 504 2.69 19.84 -9.80
N ILE A 505 2.92 20.33 -8.60
CA ILE A 505 2.59 21.70 -8.19
C ILE A 505 3.90 22.44 -7.91
N ASP A 506 4.14 23.54 -8.61
CA ASP A 506 5.26 24.45 -8.30
C ASP A 506 4.88 25.29 -7.09
N ILE A 507 5.66 25.19 -6.01
CA ILE A 507 5.37 25.89 -4.75
C ILE A 507 5.50 27.41 -4.83
N ARG A 508 6.20 27.96 -5.85
CA ARG A 508 6.39 29.39 -6.07
C ARG A 508 5.31 29.99 -6.94
N THR A 509 5.08 29.38 -8.12
CA THR A 509 4.12 29.89 -9.12
C THR A 509 2.69 29.42 -8.88
N LYS A 510 2.50 28.35 -8.12
CA LYS A 510 1.22 27.68 -7.88
C LYS A 510 0.65 26.98 -9.14
N GLU A 511 1.47 26.84 -10.18
CA GLU A 511 1.08 26.13 -11.40
C GLU A 511 0.95 24.64 -11.15
N ILE A 512 -0.12 24.03 -11.67
CA ILE A 512 -0.36 22.58 -11.63
C ILE A 512 -0.13 22.00 -13.01
N LYS A 513 0.73 20.98 -13.11
CA LYS A 513 0.91 20.18 -14.30
C LYS A 513 0.54 18.73 -14.02
N LEU A 514 -0.35 18.15 -14.85
CA LEU A 514 -0.68 16.73 -14.77
C LEU A 514 0.35 15.89 -15.55
N VAL A 515 0.89 14.88 -14.91
CA VAL A 515 1.84 13.90 -15.49
C VAL A 515 1.11 12.56 -15.56
N PRO A 516 0.71 12.09 -16.76
CA PRO A 516 0.00 10.83 -16.87
C PRO A 516 0.90 9.64 -16.56
N LEU A 517 0.34 8.63 -15.90
CA LEU A 517 0.99 7.33 -15.75
C LEU A 517 1.00 6.57 -17.10
N PRO A 518 1.81 5.52 -17.26
CA PRO A 518 1.89 4.76 -18.52
C PRO A 518 0.56 4.20 -19.02
N ASN A 519 -0.37 3.90 -18.11
CA ASN A 519 -1.75 3.54 -18.42
C ASN A 519 -2.73 4.28 -17.49
N PRO A 520 -3.07 5.54 -17.79
CA PRO A 520 -3.88 6.37 -16.90
C PRO A 520 -5.32 5.85 -16.72
N GLN A 521 -5.81 5.00 -17.63
CA GLN A 521 -7.14 4.37 -17.50
C GLN A 521 -7.16 3.18 -16.51
N ALA A 522 -5.99 2.70 -16.09
CA ALA A 522 -5.88 1.52 -15.24
C ALA A 522 -4.96 1.72 -14.04
N HIS A 523 -3.94 2.56 -14.15
CA HIS A 523 -3.02 2.85 -13.05
C HIS A 523 -3.60 3.91 -12.11
N GLN A 524 -3.62 3.61 -10.83
CA GLN A 524 -4.22 4.47 -9.79
C GLN A 524 -3.18 4.81 -8.72
N PRO A 525 -2.45 5.95 -8.86
CA PRO A 525 -1.47 6.37 -7.87
C PRO A 525 -2.17 6.76 -6.57
N TYR A 526 -1.53 6.49 -5.43
CA TYR A 526 -2.14 6.76 -4.13
C TYR A 526 -1.29 7.71 -3.27
N GLN A 527 -0.22 7.22 -2.65
CA GLN A 527 0.76 8.03 -1.92
C GLN A 527 1.92 8.37 -2.85
N VAL A 528 2.50 9.53 -2.64
CA VAL A 528 3.71 9.96 -3.33
C VAL A 528 4.84 10.17 -2.33
N GLN A 529 6.05 9.78 -2.71
CA GLN A 529 7.30 10.08 -2.00
C GLN A 529 8.35 10.51 -3.01
N VAL A 530 9.28 11.37 -2.60
CA VAL A 530 10.39 11.83 -3.45
C VAL A 530 11.70 11.41 -2.81
N ASP A 531 12.59 10.74 -3.56
CA ASP A 531 13.89 10.31 -3.08
C ASP A 531 14.95 11.43 -3.17
N SER A 532 16.13 11.21 -2.60
CA SER A 532 17.25 12.18 -2.62
C SER A 532 17.80 12.50 -4.02
N LYS A 533 17.39 11.74 -5.03
CA LYS A 533 17.71 11.96 -6.45
C LYS A 533 16.57 12.64 -7.20
N HIS A 534 15.56 13.16 -6.50
CA HIS A 534 14.34 13.77 -7.03
C HIS A 534 13.44 12.83 -7.86
N ASN A 535 13.64 11.49 -7.81
CA ASN A 535 12.68 10.58 -8.40
C ASN A 535 11.40 10.56 -7.57
N VAL A 536 10.29 10.48 -8.27
CA VAL A 536 8.95 10.46 -7.66
C VAL A 536 8.43 9.04 -7.62
N TRP A 537 8.21 8.52 -6.44
CA TRP A 537 7.72 7.19 -6.18
C TRP A 537 6.25 7.20 -5.81
N THR A 538 5.48 6.27 -6.36
CA THR A 538 4.07 6.11 -5.99
C THR A 538 3.67 4.63 -6.01
N ASN A 539 2.88 4.22 -5.03
CA ASN A 539 2.22 2.93 -5.06
C ASN A 539 0.96 3.03 -5.93
N LEU A 540 0.73 2.01 -6.75
CA LEU A 540 -0.47 1.88 -7.56
C LEU A 540 -1.43 0.92 -6.85
N TRP A 541 -2.22 1.46 -5.95
CA TRP A 541 -2.94 0.71 -4.91
C TRP A 541 -3.87 -0.39 -5.41
N SER A 542 -4.45 -0.24 -6.58
CA SER A 542 -5.39 -1.21 -7.17
C SER A 542 -4.74 -2.18 -8.17
N THR A 543 -3.41 -2.20 -8.29
CA THR A 543 -2.73 -2.85 -9.41
C THR A 543 -1.58 -3.78 -9.04
N ASP A 544 -1.24 -3.92 -7.77
CA ASP A 544 -0.08 -4.69 -7.29
C ASP A 544 1.24 -4.24 -7.94
N LYS A 545 1.47 -2.91 -8.01
CA LYS A 545 2.67 -2.30 -8.59
C LYS A 545 3.13 -1.08 -7.79
N VAL A 546 4.42 -0.79 -7.95
CA VAL A 546 5.04 0.50 -7.58
C VAL A 546 5.54 1.16 -8.85
N ALA A 547 5.37 2.47 -8.95
CA ALA A 547 5.88 3.27 -10.06
C ALA A 547 6.94 4.25 -9.56
N ARG A 548 8.01 4.43 -10.34
CA ARG A 548 9.01 5.49 -10.21
C ARG A 548 8.96 6.35 -11.46
N TYR A 549 8.86 7.65 -11.28
CA TYR A 549 8.97 8.65 -12.32
C TYR A 549 10.25 9.46 -12.14
N ASP A 550 11.03 9.60 -13.19
CA ASP A 550 12.20 10.47 -13.23
C ASP A 550 11.80 11.81 -13.90
N PRO A 551 11.67 12.91 -13.15
CA PRO A 551 11.30 14.21 -13.72
C PRO A 551 12.35 14.78 -14.67
N GLY A 552 13.62 14.35 -14.56
CA GLY A 552 14.72 14.84 -15.39
C GLY A 552 14.65 14.39 -16.84
N ASN A 553 14.12 13.18 -17.09
CA ASN A 553 13.99 12.61 -18.44
C ASN A 553 12.55 12.23 -18.82
N GLY A 554 11.61 12.33 -17.90
CA GLY A 554 10.19 12.00 -18.11
C GLY A 554 9.90 10.50 -18.18
N GLN A 555 10.78 9.64 -17.72
CA GLN A 555 10.65 8.18 -17.83
C GLN A 555 9.97 7.57 -16.62
N TRP A 556 9.15 6.56 -16.88
CA TRP A 556 8.51 5.71 -15.87
C TRP A 556 9.19 4.36 -15.78
N THR A 557 9.34 3.85 -14.55
CA THR A 557 9.71 2.45 -14.27
C THR A 557 8.61 1.85 -13.39
N LEU A 558 8.07 0.69 -13.77
CA LEU A 558 7.06 -0.04 -13.02
C LEU A 558 7.65 -1.30 -12.41
N PHE A 559 7.43 -1.53 -11.13
CA PHE A 559 7.88 -2.70 -10.38
C PHE A 559 6.66 -3.53 -9.97
N ASP A 560 6.62 -4.80 -10.37
CA ASP A 560 5.57 -5.73 -9.99
C ASP A 560 5.75 -6.21 -8.55
N LEU A 561 4.66 -6.27 -7.78
CA LEU A 561 4.66 -6.88 -6.46
C LEU A 561 4.50 -8.41 -6.56
N PRO A 562 5.14 -9.18 -5.66
CA PRO A 562 5.06 -10.64 -5.72
C PRO A 562 3.70 -11.21 -5.30
N ASN A 563 2.88 -10.43 -4.58
CA ASN A 563 1.53 -10.79 -4.15
C ASN A 563 0.44 -10.18 -5.04
N ARG A 564 -0.76 -10.76 -4.98
CA ARG A 564 -1.97 -10.23 -5.63
C ARG A 564 -2.95 -9.67 -4.60
N GLY A 565 -3.68 -8.61 -5.00
CA GLY A 565 -4.68 -7.98 -4.16
C GLY A 565 -4.10 -7.30 -2.92
N THR A 566 -2.90 -6.74 -3.03
CA THR A 566 -2.19 -6.12 -1.91
C THR A 566 -2.88 -4.88 -1.39
N GLU A 567 -3.47 -4.09 -2.29
CA GLU A 567 -4.11 -2.80 -1.99
C GLU A 567 -3.21 -1.91 -1.11
N ALA A 568 -1.94 -1.78 -1.50
CA ALA A 568 -1.02 -0.93 -0.77
C ALA A 568 -1.53 0.51 -0.74
N ARG A 569 -1.78 1.07 0.46
CA ARG A 569 -2.32 2.43 0.65
C ARG A 569 -1.30 3.46 1.06
N TYR A 570 -0.06 3.06 1.17
CA TYR A 570 1.06 3.91 1.52
C TYR A 570 2.34 3.42 0.85
N ILE A 571 3.29 4.31 0.72
CA ILE A 571 4.66 4.03 0.35
C ILE A 571 5.57 4.88 1.22
N ALA A 572 6.55 4.25 1.86
CA ALA A 572 7.64 4.96 2.51
C ALA A 572 8.94 4.68 1.78
N ILE A 573 9.84 5.63 1.84
CA ILE A 573 11.21 5.52 1.34
C ILE A 573 12.16 5.65 2.52
N ALA A 574 13.14 4.75 2.61
CA ALA A 574 14.24 4.84 3.54
C ALA A 574 15.55 4.74 2.75
N GLU A 575 16.45 5.67 2.98
CA GLU A 575 17.80 5.64 2.44
C GLU A 575 18.78 5.38 3.58
N ARG A 576 19.46 4.22 3.51
CA ARG A 576 20.43 3.81 4.54
C ARG A 576 21.68 3.27 3.85
N ASP A 577 22.85 3.72 4.30
CA ASP A 577 24.17 3.30 3.75
C ASP A 577 24.23 3.39 2.22
N GLY A 578 23.61 4.44 1.65
CA GLY A 578 23.55 4.69 0.21
C GLY A 578 22.63 3.72 -0.56
N LYS A 579 21.84 2.92 0.13
CA LYS A 579 20.83 2.03 -0.46
C LYS A 579 19.43 2.54 -0.22
N LEU A 580 18.63 2.50 -1.27
CA LEU A 580 17.21 2.84 -1.22
C LEU A 580 16.39 1.60 -0.85
N GLU A 581 15.49 1.76 0.09
CA GLU A 581 14.44 0.80 0.45
C GLU A 581 13.07 1.44 0.20
N VAL A 582 12.21 0.73 -0.48
CA VAL A 582 10.81 1.11 -0.66
C VAL A 582 9.95 0.19 0.20
N ILE A 583 9.16 0.77 1.08
CA ILE A 583 8.40 0.05 2.11
C ILE A 583 6.90 0.23 1.85
N LEU A 584 6.18 -0.87 1.82
CA LEU A 584 4.78 -0.93 1.41
C LEU A 584 3.95 -1.71 2.43
N PRO A 585 2.90 -1.12 3.01
CA PRO A 585 1.91 -1.86 3.76
C PRO A 585 0.92 -2.50 2.78
N TYR A 586 0.80 -3.81 2.78
CA TYR A 586 -0.21 -4.54 2.02
C TYR A 586 -1.49 -4.59 2.85
N TYR A 587 -2.36 -3.62 2.60
CA TYR A 587 -3.55 -3.41 3.41
C TYR A 587 -4.47 -4.63 3.43
N ARG A 588 -4.74 -5.23 2.27
CA ARG A 588 -5.67 -6.37 2.13
C ARG A 588 -5.05 -7.70 2.59
N THR A 589 -3.78 -7.92 2.33
CA THR A 589 -3.13 -9.21 2.60
C THR A 589 -2.35 -9.25 3.92
N ARG A 590 -2.44 -8.20 4.72
CA ARG A 590 -1.84 -8.10 6.07
C ARG A 590 -0.34 -8.37 6.09
N LYS A 591 0.39 -7.70 5.22
CA LYS A 591 1.85 -7.81 5.15
C LYS A 591 2.47 -6.43 5.13
N VAL A 592 3.75 -6.36 5.47
CA VAL A 592 4.61 -5.23 5.13
C VAL A 592 5.70 -5.75 4.22
N ALA A 593 5.87 -5.12 3.07
CA ALA A 593 6.93 -5.46 2.13
C ALA A 593 8.03 -4.41 2.16
N VAL A 594 9.28 -4.86 2.09
CA VAL A 594 10.47 -4.05 1.84
C VAL A 594 11.05 -4.47 0.51
N MET A 595 11.06 -3.56 -0.45
CA MET A 595 11.66 -3.73 -1.77
C MET A 595 13.06 -3.11 -1.75
N THR A 596 14.07 -3.89 -2.09
CA THR A 596 15.46 -3.46 -2.21
C THR A 596 16.00 -3.74 -3.60
N PHE A 597 17.08 -3.06 -3.97
CA PHE A 597 17.64 -3.10 -5.31
C PHE A 597 19.02 -3.75 -5.30
N ARG A 598 19.24 -4.74 -6.17
CA ARG A 598 20.56 -5.34 -6.39
C ARG A 598 21.23 -4.66 -7.58
N SER A 599 22.47 -4.31 -7.43
CA SER A 599 23.33 -3.93 -8.55
C SER A 599 23.64 -5.14 -9.45
N GLU A 600 24.08 -4.89 -10.67
CA GLU A 600 24.57 -5.96 -11.56
C GLU A 600 25.78 -6.70 -10.96
N ALA A 601 26.64 -5.99 -10.27
CA ALA A 601 27.80 -6.56 -9.59
C ALA A 601 27.38 -7.52 -8.46
N GLU A 602 26.41 -7.13 -7.62
CA GLU A 602 25.86 -7.99 -6.56
C GLU A 602 25.21 -9.25 -7.15
N LEU A 603 24.44 -9.12 -8.22
CA LEU A 603 23.83 -10.28 -8.88
C LEU A 603 24.89 -11.20 -9.50
N THR A 604 25.92 -10.64 -10.14
CA THR A 604 27.04 -11.41 -10.72
C THR A 604 27.81 -12.17 -9.64
N ALA A 605 28.04 -11.56 -8.48
CA ALA A 605 28.67 -12.21 -7.34
C ALA A 605 27.85 -13.39 -6.80
N LEU A 606 26.52 -13.23 -6.68
CA LEU A 606 25.60 -14.31 -6.28
C LEU A 606 25.59 -15.48 -7.29
N LYS A 607 25.60 -15.18 -8.60
CA LYS A 607 25.73 -16.19 -9.66
C LYS A 607 27.01 -17.00 -9.52
N ALA A 608 28.14 -16.30 -9.43
CA ALA A 608 29.45 -16.97 -9.28
C ALA A 608 29.56 -17.77 -7.98
N GLN A 609 28.88 -17.36 -6.92
CA GLN A 609 28.82 -18.12 -5.67
C GLN A 609 27.95 -19.37 -5.82
N ALA A 610 26.79 -19.27 -6.49
CA ALA A 610 25.88 -20.38 -6.75
C ALA A 610 26.50 -21.44 -7.69
N GLU A 611 27.36 -21.03 -8.63
CA GLU A 611 28.08 -21.95 -9.55
C GLU A 611 29.25 -22.72 -8.89
N ARG A 612 29.78 -22.20 -7.78
CA ARG A 612 30.87 -22.84 -7.02
C ARG A 612 30.39 -23.87 -6.00
N GLN A 613 29.13 -23.95 -5.77
CA GLN A 613 28.45 -24.80 -4.78
C GLN A 613 27.65 -25.94 -5.44
#